data_35d30de1addc1020415ef879d67abef6
#
_entry.id   35d30de1addc1020415ef879d67abef6
#
_cell.length_a   1.000
_cell.length_b   1.000
_cell.length_c   1.000
_cell.angle_alpha   90.00
_cell.angle_beta   90.00
_cell.angle_gamma   90.00
#
_symmetry.space_group_name_H-M   'P 1'
#
loop_
_entity.id
_entity.type
_entity.pdbx_description
1 polymer ?
#
loop_
_entity_poly.entity_id
_entity_poly.type
_entity_poly.pdbx_seq_one_letter_code
_entity_poly.pdbx_strand_id
1 'polypeptide(L)'
;MWRGFDVMKRVLIAAASVLAMAAQVFAQNPDVSDWDAVLEDARGETVYFNAWGGAENINAYLEWTGGLLKERYGVTLVHVKVDDTANAVAKVVAEKAAGRDERGTVDLVWINGENFASMKRQELLMSPGWAEDLPNWRYVDIENKPTIRTDFTIPVEGLESPWGMAKLVFFYDSANTAAGDVPGSARELLEWAKENPGRFSYPQPPDFIGSSFLKQVLSELVEDRSALLKPVDEAAFESVTQPLFDYLDALNPLLWRGGKAFPQNYPAMKQLLADNEVDIIFAFNPSEASSAIAAGELPDSVRSFTFDDGTLGNTHFVAIPYNAAAKAGALVLANFLMSPEAQIRKQDPAFWGDPTVLALDRLDEADRAAFDAIDLGVATLKPDELGPAIDEPHPSWMDRLEIEWKRRYGVAN
;
A
#
# COMPACT_ATOMS: atom_id res chain seq x y z
N MET A 1 39.91 72.43 -24.47
CA MET A 1 38.50 71.99 -24.47
C MET A 1 38.45 70.47 -24.68
N TRP A 2 38.95 69.72 -23.67
CA TRP A 2 38.96 68.25 -23.65
C TRP A 2 39.16 67.78 -22.22
N ARG A 3 38.09 67.59 -21.48
CA ARG A 3 38.05 66.88 -20.20
C ARG A 3 36.58 66.62 -19.82
N GLY A 4 36.00 65.57 -20.35
CA GLY A 4 34.59 65.27 -20.03
C GLY A 4 34.12 63.86 -20.37
N PHE A 5 35.00 62.97 -20.92
CA PHE A 5 34.57 61.69 -21.39
C PHE A 5 35.04 60.46 -20.61
N ASP A 6 35.85 60.63 -19.56
CA ASP A 6 36.44 59.50 -18.81
C ASP A 6 35.77 59.09 -17.53
N VAL A 7 34.78 59.89 -17.03
CA VAL A 7 34.09 59.57 -15.80
C VAL A 7 32.86 58.67 -16.03
N MET A 8 32.28 58.69 -17.21
CA MET A 8 31.06 57.92 -17.51
C MET A 8 31.33 56.45 -17.92
N LYS A 9 32.55 56.05 -18.18
CA LYS A 9 32.92 54.68 -18.51
C LYS A 9 33.29 53.82 -17.27
N ARG A 10 33.56 54.43 -16.13
CA ARG A 10 33.90 53.71 -14.88
C ARG A 10 32.72 53.37 -13.99
N VAL A 11 31.56 53.98 -14.22
CA VAL A 11 30.32 53.71 -13.44
C VAL A 11 29.49 52.56 -14.03
N LEU A 12 29.67 52.24 -15.30
CA LEU A 12 28.94 51.15 -16.02
C LEU A 12 29.55 49.78 -15.89
N ILE A 13 30.75 49.62 -15.34
CA ILE A 13 31.43 48.31 -15.13
C ILE A 13 31.22 47.80 -13.70
N ALA A 14 30.82 48.64 -12.74
CA ALA A 14 30.57 48.21 -11.37
C ALA A 14 29.11 47.71 -11.08
N ALA A 15 28.19 47.90 -12.03
CA ALA A 15 26.80 47.48 -11.91
C ALA A 15 26.50 46.09 -12.58
N ALA A 16 27.46 45.52 -13.31
CA ALA A 16 27.27 44.25 -13.99
C ALA A 16 27.80 43.02 -13.25
N SER A 17 28.38 43.18 -12.05
CA SER A 17 29.01 42.08 -11.28
C SER A 17 28.25 41.65 -10.05
N VAL A 18 27.02 42.10 -9.84
CA VAL A 18 26.18 41.70 -8.68
C VAL A 18 24.96 40.86 -9.10
N LEU A 19 24.80 40.55 -10.38
CA LEU A 19 23.70 39.72 -10.88
C LEU A 19 24.18 38.42 -11.48
N ALA A 20 24.84 37.56 -10.72
CA ALA A 20 24.99 36.15 -11.09
C ALA A 20 25.63 35.34 -9.99
N MET A 21 24.99 35.20 -8.87
CA MET A 21 25.14 34.07 -7.95
C MET A 21 23.85 33.94 -7.15
N ALA A 22 22.72 33.80 -7.82
CA ALA A 22 21.70 32.91 -7.32
C ALA A 22 22.25 31.51 -7.62
N ALA A 23 23.10 31.01 -6.72
CA ALA A 23 23.38 29.59 -6.70
C ALA A 23 22.00 28.94 -6.64
N GLN A 24 21.68 28.13 -7.66
CA GLN A 24 20.63 27.12 -7.54
C GLN A 24 21.09 26.24 -6.38
N VAL A 25 20.64 26.55 -5.20
CA VAL A 25 20.62 25.60 -4.08
C VAL A 25 19.59 24.59 -4.56
N PHE A 26 20.03 23.57 -5.27
CA PHE A 26 19.24 22.35 -5.42
C PHE A 26 18.82 21.99 -4.01
N ALA A 27 17.55 21.84 -3.77
CA ALA A 27 17.07 21.41 -2.47
C ALA A 27 17.73 20.06 -2.16
N GLN A 28 18.78 20.11 -1.38
CA GLN A 28 19.53 18.92 -0.97
C GLN A 28 18.58 18.08 -0.12
N ASN A 29 18.54 16.76 -0.34
CA ASN A 29 17.77 15.91 0.54
C ASN A 29 18.22 16.13 1.99
N PRO A 30 17.31 16.17 2.97
CA PRO A 30 17.67 16.27 4.38
C PRO A 30 18.65 15.15 4.76
N ASP A 31 19.65 15.46 5.56
CA ASP A 31 20.57 14.48 6.12
C ASP A 31 19.88 13.77 7.30
N VAL A 32 19.41 12.55 7.07
CA VAL A 32 18.67 11.76 8.09
C VAL A 32 19.55 11.45 9.30
N SER A 33 20.89 11.45 9.15
CA SER A 33 21.81 11.22 10.26
C SER A 33 21.85 12.37 11.27
N ASP A 34 21.46 13.59 10.86
CA ASP A 34 21.22 14.74 11.74
C ASP A 34 19.71 14.91 11.98
N TRP A 35 19.16 14.04 12.80
CA TRP A 35 17.72 14.01 13.06
C TRP A 35 17.19 15.30 13.70
N ASP A 36 17.99 16.00 14.51
CA ASP A 36 17.60 17.28 15.13
C ASP A 36 17.43 18.35 14.05
N ALA A 37 18.31 18.40 13.05
CA ALA A 37 18.15 19.29 11.90
C ALA A 37 16.91 18.94 11.08
N VAL A 38 16.63 17.65 10.84
CA VAL A 38 15.39 17.21 10.16
C VAL A 38 14.14 17.70 10.91
N LEU A 39 14.12 17.59 12.25
CA LEU A 39 13.01 18.06 13.07
C LEU A 39 12.85 19.59 13.03
N GLU A 40 13.95 20.35 12.95
CA GLU A 40 13.91 21.80 12.81
C GLU A 40 13.36 22.22 11.45
N ASP A 41 13.86 21.62 10.36
CA ASP A 41 13.43 21.90 9.00
C ASP A 41 11.96 21.52 8.76
N ALA A 42 11.49 20.44 9.38
CA ALA A 42 10.11 19.99 9.28
C ALA A 42 9.09 20.95 9.91
N ARG A 43 9.51 21.81 10.85
CA ARG A 43 8.60 22.71 11.56
C ARG A 43 7.91 23.69 10.62
N GLY A 44 6.59 23.67 10.64
CA GLY A 44 5.77 24.54 9.80
C GLY A 44 5.48 23.98 8.41
N GLU A 45 6.13 22.87 8.03
CA GLU A 45 5.83 22.21 6.76
C GLU A 45 4.42 21.61 6.72
N THR A 46 3.88 21.52 5.52
CA THR A 46 2.64 20.81 5.22
C THR A 46 2.98 19.63 4.31
N VAL A 47 2.73 18.42 4.79
CA VAL A 47 2.96 17.16 4.08
C VAL A 47 1.69 16.72 3.39
N TYR A 48 1.68 16.65 2.07
CA TYR A 48 0.60 16.08 1.26
C TYR A 48 0.83 14.58 1.09
N PHE A 49 0.18 13.80 1.95
CA PHE A 49 0.27 12.34 1.92
C PHE A 49 -0.83 11.76 1.03
N ASN A 50 -0.46 11.25 -0.14
CA ASN A 50 -1.36 10.57 -1.05
C ASN A 50 -1.49 9.11 -0.61
N ALA A 51 -2.65 8.78 -0.04
CA ALA A 51 -2.96 7.48 0.49
C ALA A 51 -4.38 7.07 0.14
N TRP A 52 -4.62 5.76 0.05
CA TRP A 52 -5.96 5.22 -0.22
C TRP A 52 -6.96 5.70 0.83
N GLY A 53 -8.11 6.20 0.37
CA GLY A 53 -9.12 6.84 1.20
C GLY A 53 -10.45 6.12 1.26
N GLY A 54 -10.50 4.84 0.82
CA GLY A 54 -11.74 4.08 0.68
C GLY A 54 -12.33 3.52 1.98
N ALA A 55 -11.67 3.70 3.15
CA ALA A 55 -12.16 3.23 4.44
C ALA A 55 -12.08 4.32 5.51
N GLU A 56 -13.16 4.51 6.27
CA GLU A 56 -13.26 5.57 7.28
C GLU A 56 -12.34 5.35 8.47
N ASN A 57 -12.08 4.10 8.87
CA ASN A 57 -11.13 3.75 9.93
C ASN A 57 -9.69 4.18 9.56
N ILE A 58 -9.26 3.95 8.32
CA ILE A 58 -7.95 4.41 7.80
C ILE A 58 -7.89 5.93 7.77
N ASN A 59 -8.96 6.57 7.30
CA ASN A 59 -9.05 8.04 7.28
C ASN A 59 -8.92 8.63 8.70
N ALA A 60 -9.61 8.03 9.68
CA ALA A 60 -9.57 8.45 11.08
C ALA A 60 -8.18 8.19 11.72
N TYR A 61 -7.50 7.09 11.37
CA TYR A 61 -6.13 6.85 11.80
C TYR A 61 -5.17 7.94 11.30
N LEU A 62 -5.27 8.32 10.03
CA LEU A 62 -4.44 9.38 9.45
C LEU A 62 -4.77 10.77 10.02
N GLU A 63 -6.03 11.05 10.34
CA GLU A 63 -6.43 12.28 11.03
C GLU A 63 -5.81 12.35 12.44
N TRP A 64 -5.89 11.26 13.21
CA TRP A 64 -5.24 11.14 14.51
C TRP A 64 -3.73 11.33 14.41
N THR A 65 -3.07 10.67 13.45
CA THR A 65 -1.64 10.84 13.15
C THR A 65 -1.32 12.32 12.90
N GLY A 66 -2.11 13.00 12.07
CA GLY A 66 -1.95 14.42 11.77
C GLY A 66 -2.06 15.32 13.00
N GLY A 67 -2.97 15.00 13.92
CA GLY A 67 -3.10 15.70 15.20
C GLY A 67 -1.82 15.65 16.03
N LEU A 68 -1.24 14.44 16.18
CA LEU A 68 0.01 14.25 16.95
C LEU A 68 1.23 14.88 16.26
N LEU A 69 1.33 14.78 14.93
CA LEU A 69 2.39 15.43 14.18
C LEU A 69 2.37 16.94 14.35
N LYS A 70 1.18 17.54 14.32
CA LYS A 70 1.02 18.98 14.52
C LYS A 70 1.41 19.41 15.93
N GLU A 71 0.95 18.67 16.92
CA GLU A 71 1.22 18.98 18.34
C GLU A 71 2.70 18.85 18.69
N ARG A 72 3.35 17.75 18.28
CA ARG A 72 4.70 17.39 18.71
C ARG A 72 5.80 17.99 17.86
N TYR A 73 5.59 18.04 16.54
CA TYR A 73 6.62 18.41 15.57
C TYR A 73 6.30 19.69 14.79
N GLY A 74 5.09 20.22 14.92
CA GLY A 74 4.67 21.40 14.14
C GLY A 74 4.38 21.10 12.68
N VAL A 75 4.37 19.82 12.27
CA VAL A 75 4.09 19.37 10.90
C VAL A 75 2.59 19.25 10.68
N THR A 76 2.08 19.79 9.57
CA THR A 76 0.68 19.65 9.18
C THR A 76 0.54 18.51 8.20
N LEU A 77 -0.24 17.47 8.52
CA LEU A 77 -0.57 16.39 7.60
C LEU A 77 -1.85 16.71 6.82
N VAL A 78 -1.79 16.60 5.50
CA VAL A 78 -2.96 16.64 4.61
C VAL A 78 -3.09 15.28 3.93
N HIS A 79 -4.09 14.49 4.33
CA HIS A 79 -4.43 13.25 3.66
C HIS A 79 -5.08 13.58 2.31
N VAL A 80 -4.35 13.34 1.22
CA VAL A 80 -4.87 13.40 -0.15
C VAL A 80 -5.43 12.01 -0.49
N LYS A 81 -6.75 11.87 -0.34
CA LYS A 81 -7.44 10.60 -0.59
C LYS A 81 -7.37 10.24 -2.08
N VAL A 82 -6.84 9.07 -2.36
CA VAL A 82 -6.79 8.48 -3.71
C VAL A 82 -7.58 7.17 -3.71
N ASP A 83 -8.21 6.87 -4.85
CA ASP A 83 -8.87 5.59 -5.07
C ASP A 83 -7.85 4.53 -5.54
N ASP A 84 -6.77 5.00 -6.21
CA ASP A 84 -5.69 4.19 -6.74
C ASP A 84 -4.36 4.96 -6.63
N THR A 85 -3.31 4.29 -6.15
CA THR A 85 -1.96 4.85 -6.03
C THR A 85 -1.37 5.28 -7.37
N ALA A 86 -1.75 4.63 -8.48
CA ALA A 86 -1.32 5.02 -9.83
C ALA A 86 -1.65 6.48 -10.17
N ASN A 87 -2.70 7.05 -9.56
CA ASN A 87 -3.04 8.47 -9.72
C ASN A 87 -1.99 9.40 -9.12
N ALA A 88 -1.39 9.04 -7.97
CA ALA A 88 -0.30 9.79 -7.36
C ALA A 88 0.99 9.65 -8.18
N VAL A 89 1.31 8.43 -8.63
CA VAL A 89 2.47 8.16 -9.51
C VAL A 89 2.37 8.97 -10.80
N ALA A 90 1.21 9.00 -11.45
CA ALA A 90 0.98 9.77 -12.67
C ALA A 90 1.23 11.28 -12.47
N LYS A 91 0.90 11.84 -11.30
CA LYS A 91 1.22 13.25 -10.98
C LYS A 91 2.72 13.48 -10.95
N VAL A 92 3.49 12.63 -10.27
CA VAL A 92 4.96 12.76 -10.18
C VAL A 92 5.60 12.60 -11.56
N VAL A 93 5.14 11.64 -12.37
CA VAL A 93 5.59 11.47 -13.77
C VAL A 93 5.32 12.73 -14.60
N ALA A 94 4.12 13.29 -14.50
CA ALA A 94 3.75 14.51 -15.22
C ALA A 94 4.58 15.72 -14.76
N GLU A 95 4.89 15.83 -13.47
CA GLU A 95 5.74 16.88 -12.92
C GLU A 95 7.18 16.78 -13.45
N LYS A 96 7.75 15.57 -13.49
CA LYS A 96 9.08 15.33 -14.09
C LYS A 96 9.09 15.71 -15.56
N ALA A 97 8.08 15.29 -16.32
CA ALA A 97 7.95 15.64 -17.73
C ALA A 97 7.80 17.15 -17.97
N ALA A 98 7.25 17.89 -17.01
CA ALA A 98 7.14 19.35 -17.03
C ALA A 98 8.39 20.08 -16.52
N GLY A 99 9.47 19.36 -16.14
CA GLY A 99 10.68 19.91 -15.56
C GLY A 99 10.50 20.45 -14.14
N ARG A 100 9.49 19.96 -13.40
CA ARG A 100 9.28 20.31 -11.99
C ARG A 100 10.07 19.34 -11.10
N ASP A 101 11.36 19.58 -11.00
CA ASP A 101 12.27 18.74 -10.20
C ASP A 101 12.29 19.12 -8.71
N GLU A 102 11.60 20.17 -8.34
CA GLU A 102 11.42 20.66 -6.98
C GLU A 102 9.97 21.10 -6.75
N ARG A 103 9.55 21.13 -5.49
CA ARG A 103 8.20 21.59 -5.08
C ARG A 103 7.09 20.81 -5.80
N GLY A 104 7.25 19.49 -5.85
CA GLY A 104 6.19 18.57 -6.28
C GLY A 104 4.93 18.71 -5.40
N THR A 105 3.84 18.14 -5.88
CA THR A 105 2.55 18.18 -5.17
C THR A 105 2.26 16.91 -4.38
N VAL A 106 3.18 15.97 -4.37
CA VAL A 106 3.15 14.74 -3.58
C VAL A 106 4.37 14.71 -2.69
N ASP A 107 4.17 14.70 -1.37
CA ASP A 107 5.29 14.68 -0.41
C ASP A 107 5.53 13.27 0.14
N LEU A 108 4.46 12.51 0.35
CA LEU A 108 4.51 11.11 0.73
C LEU A 108 3.44 10.35 -0.05
N VAL A 109 3.70 9.09 -0.37
CA VAL A 109 2.75 8.21 -1.07
C VAL A 109 2.73 6.84 -0.39
N TRP A 110 1.53 6.31 -0.12
CA TRP A 110 1.35 4.90 0.21
C TRP A 110 1.43 4.11 -1.09
N ILE A 111 2.44 3.24 -1.19
CA ILE A 111 2.84 2.63 -2.46
C ILE A 111 3.14 1.15 -2.27
N ASN A 112 2.88 0.36 -3.31
CA ASN A 112 3.28 -1.03 -3.40
C ASN A 112 3.41 -1.47 -4.88
N GLY A 113 4.09 -2.57 -5.10
CA GLY A 113 4.04 -3.38 -6.31
C GLY A 113 4.48 -2.66 -7.58
N GLU A 114 3.60 -2.66 -8.57
CA GLU A 114 3.86 -2.07 -9.89
C GLU A 114 4.10 -0.56 -9.83
N ASN A 115 3.46 0.11 -8.87
CA ASN A 115 3.64 1.54 -8.64
C ASN A 115 5.05 1.85 -8.13
N PHE A 116 5.54 1.09 -7.11
CA PHE A 116 6.92 1.21 -6.65
C PHE A 116 7.92 0.86 -7.74
N ALA A 117 7.75 -0.28 -8.41
CA ALA A 117 8.60 -0.70 -9.52
C ALA A 117 8.68 0.36 -10.63
N SER A 118 7.54 1.01 -10.94
CA SER A 118 7.46 2.09 -11.92
C SER A 118 8.23 3.33 -11.48
N MET A 119 8.03 3.79 -10.23
CA MET A 119 8.73 4.96 -9.70
C MET A 119 10.23 4.70 -9.57
N LYS A 120 10.64 3.52 -9.09
CA LYS A 120 12.05 3.13 -8.97
C LYS A 120 12.74 3.12 -10.33
N ARG A 121 12.14 2.46 -11.34
CA ARG A 121 12.68 2.37 -12.70
C ARG A 121 12.85 3.73 -13.38
N GLN A 122 12.00 4.68 -13.05
CA GLN A 122 12.00 6.04 -13.61
C GLN A 122 12.78 7.05 -12.76
N GLU A 123 13.42 6.60 -11.66
CA GLU A 123 14.17 7.47 -10.73
C GLU A 123 13.29 8.61 -10.20
N LEU A 124 12.07 8.27 -9.74
CA LEU A 124 11.08 9.21 -9.22
C LEU A 124 11.02 9.25 -7.69
N LEU A 125 11.89 8.49 -7.01
CA LEU A 125 11.94 8.40 -5.56
C LEU A 125 13.11 9.21 -5.00
N MET A 126 13.00 9.66 -3.76
CA MET A 126 14.12 10.24 -3.02
C MET A 126 15.27 9.22 -2.96
N SER A 127 16.51 9.71 -2.94
CA SER A 127 17.71 8.85 -2.95
C SER A 127 17.65 7.73 -1.90
N PRO A 128 18.22 6.55 -2.20
CA PRO A 128 18.10 5.36 -1.37
C PRO A 128 18.78 5.49 0.01
N GLY A 129 18.34 4.67 0.96
CA GLY A 129 18.94 4.54 2.30
C GLY A 129 18.23 5.35 3.38
N TRP A 130 17.46 6.37 3.05
CA TRP A 130 16.81 7.23 4.05
C TRP A 130 15.90 6.49 5.02
N ALA A 131 15.20 5.44 4.54
CA ALA A 131 14.24 4.71 5.36
C ALA A 131 14.92 3.93 6.49
N GLU A 132 16.08 3.35 6.19
CA GLU A 132 16.86 2.55 7.14
C GLU A 132 17.59 3.42 8.18
N ASP A 133 17.81 4.70 7.86
CA ASP A 133 18.45 5.68 8.75
C ASP A 133 17.44 6.36 9.71
N LEU A 134 16.13 6.12 9.55
CA LEU A 134 15.11 6.69 10.44
C LEU A 134 15.27 6.16 11.89
N PRO A 135 15.12 7.01 12.92
CA PRO A 135 15.32 6.59 14.31
C PRO A 135 14.50 5.38 14.77
N ASN A 136 13.27 5.22 14.26
CA ASN A 136 12.39 4.10 14.62
C ASN A 136 12.64 2.83 13.79
N TRP A 137 13.50 2.88 12.77
CA TRP A 137 13.92 1.68 12.03
C TRP A 137 14.49 0.59 12.95
N ARG A 138 15.11 0.97 14.05
CA ARG A 138 15.66 0.04 15.07
C ARG A 138 14.63 -0.97 15.60
N TYR A 139 13.34 -0.66 15.51
CA TYR A 139 12.26 -1.53 15.96
C TYR A 139 11.73 -2.46 14.86
N VAL A 140 12.06 -2.20 13.60
CA VAL A 140 11.53 -2.94 12.44
C VAL A 140 12.04 -4.38 12.41
N ASP A 141 11.13 -5.34 12.21
CA ASP A 141 11.41 -6.78 12.21
C ASP A 141 11.81 -7.28 10.81
N ILE A 142 13.01 -6.97 10.39
CA ILE A 142 13.54 -7.42 9.09
C ILE A 142 13.96 -8.89 9.06
N GLU A 143 14.03 -9.55 10.24
CA GLU A 143 14.48 -10.93 10.36
C GLU A 143 13.33 -11.92 10.16
N ASN A 144 12.16 -11.64 10.77
CA ASN A 144 11.00 -12.51 10.71
C ASN A 144 9.96 -12.06 9.67
N LYS A 145 10.13 -10.84 9.10
CA LYS A 145 9.25 -10.25 8.09
C LYS A 145 10.03 -9.90 6.82
N PRO A 146 10.47 -10.91 6.03
CA PRO A 146 11.37 -10.71 4.89
C PRO A 146 10.78 -9.83 3.79
N THR A 147 9.45 -9.73 3.68
CA THR A 147 8.76 -8.85 2.74
C THR A 147 9.01 -7.36 2.98
N ILE A 148 9.65 -6.98 4.12
CA ILE A 148 10.12 -5.61 4.36
C ILE A 148 11.31 -5.24 3.44
N ARG A 149 12.04 -6.24 2.93
CA ARG A 149 13.20 -6.03 2.05
C ARG A 149 12.86 -6.00 0.57
N THR A 150 11.66 -6.42 0.21
CA THR A 150 11.20 -6.50 -1.17
C THR A 150 9.75 -6.05 -1.27
N ASP A 151 9.46 -5.21 -2.24
CA ASP A 151 8.09 -4.90 -2.64
C ASP A 151 7.76 -5.68 -3.92
N PHE A 152 6.88 -6.67 -3.84
CA PHE A 152 6.53 -7.60 -4.90
C PHE A 152 7.78 -8.10 -5.66
N THR A 153 8.73 -8.70 -4.95
CA THR A 153 10.02 -9.18 -5.48
C THR A 153 11.06 -8.10 -5.84
N ILE A 154 10.69 -6.83 -5.90
CA ILE A 154 11.63 -5.74 -6.20
C ILE A 154 12.36 -5.34 -4.92
N PRO A 155 13.70 -5.36 -4.86
CA PRO A 155 14.43 -4.90 -3.68
C PRO A 155 14.08 -3.46 -3.31
N VAL A 156 13.77 -3.21 -2.04
CA VAL A 156 13.38 -1.88 -1.51
C VAL A 156 14.57 -0.92 -1.51
N GLU A 157 15.77 -1.39 -1.12
CA GLU A 157 17.02 -0.60 -1.10
C GLU A 157 16.91 0.73 -0.33
N GLY A 158 16.07 0.76 0.71
CA GLY A 158 15.84 1.97 1.52
C GLY A 158 15.16 3.13 0.80
N LEU A 159 14.48 2.86 -0.33
CA LEU A 159 13.72 3.86 -1.10
C LEU A 159 12.31 4.09 -0.55
N GLU A 160 11.84 3.20 0.31
CA GLU A 160 10.54 3.27 0.96
C GLU A 160 10.63 2.73 2.39
N SER A 161 9.72 3.18 3.25
CA SER A 161 9.67 2.83 4.67
C SER A 161 8.45 1.95 4.95
N PRO A 162 8.60 0.81 5.66
CA PRO A 162 7.49 -0.05 6.01
C PRO A 162 6.64 0.62 7.10
N TRP A 163 5.32 0.43 7.06
CA TRP A 163 4.43 0.96 8.08
C TRP A 163 3.26 0.07 8.47
N GLY A 164 3.14 -1.13 7.86
CA GLY A 164 2.16 -2.15 8.16
C GLY A 164 2.41 -3.42 7.39
N MET A 165 1.75 -4.48 7.79
CA MET A 165 1.79 -5.78 7.12
C MET A 165 0.43 -6.08 6.53
N ALA A 166 0.43 -6.76 5.39
CA ALA A 166 -0.79 -7.18 4.73
C ALA A 166 -0.80 -8.68 4.48
N LYS A 167 -1.97 -9.27 4.57
CA LYS A 167 -2.21 -10.66 4.17
C LYS A 167 -3.63 -10.79 3.62
N LEU A 168 -3.76 -11.50 2.51
CA LEU A 168 -5.07 -11.83 1.95
C LEU A 168 -5.79 -12.79 2.89
N VAL A 169 -7.00 -12.41 3.30
CA VAL A 169 -7.87 -13.19 4.18
C VAL A 169 -9.28 -13.20 3.60
N PHE A 170 -9.91 -14.36 3.63
CA PHE A 170 -11.31 -14.50 3.25
C PHE A 170 -12.22 -14.36 4.47
N PHE A 171 -13.43 -13.86 4.25
CA PHE A 171 -14.48 -13.75 5.26
C PHE A 171 -15.73 -14.46 4.78
N TYR A 172 -16.46 -15.07 5.71
CA TYR A 172 -17.73 -15.69 5.44
C TYR A 172 -18.75 -15.36 6.52
N ASP A 173 -20.03 -15.33 6.17
CA ASP A 173 -21.08 -15.24 7.17
C ASP A 173 -21.43 -16.62 7.71
N SER A 174 -21.06 -16.88 8.98
CA SER A 174 -21.34 -18.17 9.62
C SER A 174 -22.81 -18.44 9.89
N ALA A 175 -23.70 -17.45 9.67
CA ALA A 175 -25.13 -17.67 9.69
C ALA A 175 -25.63 -18.41 8.42
N ASN A 176 -24.88 -18.32 7.30
CA ASN A 176 -25.22 -18.91 6.01
C ASN A 176 -24.33 -20.09 5.65
N THR A 177 -23.04 -20.04 6.01
CA THR A 177 -22.04 -21.05 5.66
C THR A 177 -21.45 -21.63 6.94
N ALA A 178 -21.49 -22.95 7.13
CA ALA A 178 -20.86 -23.57 8.31
C ALA A 178 -19.33 -23.54 8.17
N ALA A 179 -18.62 -23.48 9.33
CA ALA A 179 -17.16 -23.42 9.35
C ALA A 179 -16.47 -24.60 8.67
N GLY A 180 -17.12 -25.76 8.61
CA GLY A 180 -16.60 -26.95 7.93
C GLY A 180 -16.85 -26.97 6.41
N ASP A 181 -17.62 -26.01 5.89
CA ASP A 181 -17.99 -25.93 4.49
C ASP A 181 -17.26 -24.77 3.74
N VAL A 182 -16.38 -24.03 4.47
CA VAL A 182 -15.55 -22.98 3.83
C VAL A 182 -14.45 -23.61 2.98
N PRO A 183 -14.16 -23.05 1.78
CA PRO A 183 -13.15 -23.62 0.90
C PRO A 183 -11.72 -23.38 1.40
N GLY A 184 -10.88 -24.41 1.47
CA GLY A 184 -9.47 -24.33 1.83
C GLY A 184 -8.53 -24.06 0.64
N SER A 185 -9.08 -23.89 -0.59
CA SER A 185 -8.30 -23.69 -1.79
C SER A 185 -9.11 -22.99 -2.89
N ALA A 186 -8.45 -22.48 -3.92
CA ALA A 186 -9.14 -21.93 -5.09
C ALA A 186 -9.98 -23.02 -5.81
N ARG A 187 -9.48 -24.26 -5.84
CA ARG A 187 -10.24 -25.38 -6.43
C ARG A 187 -11.51 -25.67 -5.64
N GLU A 188 -11.41 -25.71 -4.32
CA GLU A 188 -12.57 -25.90 -3.44
C GLU A 188 -13.53 -24.71 -3.50
N LEU A 189 -13.03 -23.48 -3.67
CA LEU A 189 -13.87 -22.30 -3.89
C LEU A 189 -14.72 -22.44 -5.18
N LEU A 190 -14.15 -23.02 -6.24
CA LEU A 190 -14.92 -23.29 -7.45
C LEU A 190 -16.02 -24.36 -7.20
N GLU A 191 -15.71 -25.43 -6.46
CA GLU A 191 -16.72 -26.46 -6.13
C GLU A 191 -17.80 -25.86 -5.21
N TRP A 192 -17.39 -25.07 -4.20
CA TRP A 192 -18.34 -24.36 -3.33
C TRP A 192 -19.25 -23.43 -4.14
N ALA A 193 -18.71 -22.69 -5.13
CA ALA A 193 -19.48 -21.79 -5.97
C ALA A 193 -20.49 -22.53 -6.88
N LYS A 194 -20.22 -23.77 -7.29
CA LYS A 194 -21.18 -24.62 -8.03
C LYS A 194 -22.40 -24.97 -7.17
N GLU A 195 -22.17 -25.21 -5.87
CA GLU A 195 -23.22 -25.52 -4.92
C GLU A 195 -23.96 -24.28 -4.44
N ASN A 196 -23.30 -23.11 -4.47
CA ASN A 196 -23.79 -21.82 -4.00
C ASN A 196 -23.72 -20.74 -5.10
N PRO A 197 -24.41 -20.92 -6.25
CA PRO A 197 -24.30 -19.99 -7.36
C PRO A 197 -24.82 -18.60 -6.98
N GLY A 198 -24.04 -17.58 -7.34
CA GLY A 198 -24.34 -16.19 -7.04
C GLY A 198 -23.88 -15.71 -5.66
N ARG A 199 -23.29 -16.58 -4.83
CA ARG A 199 -22.92 -16.25 -3.44
C ARG A 199 -21.46 -15.84 -3.23
N PHE A 200 -20.69 -15.68 -4.32
CA PHE A 200 -19.32 -15.15 -4.33
C PHE A 200 -19.15 -14.12 -5.43
N SER A 201 -18.22 -13.19 -5.24
CA SER A 201 -17.72 -12.27 -6.26
C SER A 201 -16.34 -11.73 -5.89
N TYR A 202 -15.68 -11.09 -6.85
CA TYR A 202 -14.45 -10.33 -6.64
C TYR A 202 -14.54 -8.98 -7.34
N PRO A 203 -13.82 -7.94 -6.87
CA PRO A 203 -13.83 -6.63 -7.53
C PRO A 203 -13.25 -6.71 -8.95
N GLN A 204 -13.76 -5.85 -9.81
CA GLN A 204 -13.28 -5.77 -11.19
C GLN A 204 -11.86 -5.23 -11.24
N PRO A 205 -10.87 -5.97 -11.83
CA PRO A 205 -9.58 -5.37 -12.15
C PRO A 205 -9.71 -4.09 -13.02
N PRO A 206 -8.89 -3.05 -12.82
CA PRO A 206 -7.64 -3.06 -12.05
C PRO A 206 -7.78 -2.70 -10.55
N ASP A 207 -8.93 -2.86 -9.91
CA ASP A 207 -8.99 -2.73 -8.44
C ASP A 207 -7.97 -3.68 -7.80
N PHE A 208 -7.17 -3.16 -6.85
CA PHE A 208 -6.08 -3.91 -6.23
C PHE A 208 -6.53 -5.25 -5.61
N ILE A 209 -7.70 -5.27 -4.95
CA ILE A 209 -8.25 -6.49 -4.32
C ILE A 209 -8.68 -7.49 -5.39
N GLY A 210 -9.29 -7.03 -6.48
CA GLY A 210 -9.64 -7.88 -7.62
C GLY A 210 -8.41 -8.48 -8.29
N SER A 211 -7.40 -7.68 -8.55
CA SER A 211 -6.11 -8.15 -9.12
C SER A 211 -5.39 -9.10 -8.17
N SER A 212 -5.50 -8.89 -6.84
CA SER A 212 -4.95 -9.81 -5.83
C SER A 212 -5.63 -11.17 -5.85
N PHE A 213 -6.95 -11.25 -6.11
CA PHE A 213 -7.62 -12.52 -6.32
C PHE A 213 -7.04 -13.30 -7.51
N LEU A 214 -6.80 -12.62 -8.64
CA LEU A 214 -6.18 -13.24 -9.81
C LEU A 214 -4.79 -13.79 -9.48
N LYS A 215 -3.97 -13.01 -8.76
CA LYS A 215 -2.62 -13.42 -8.33
C LYS A 215 -2.67 -14.61 -7.35
N GLN A 216 -3.59 -14.59 -6.39
CA GLN A 216 -3.79 -15.69 -5.44
C GLN A 216 -4.12 -16.99 -6.19
N VAL A 217 -5.11 -16.96 -7.06
CA VAL A 217 -5.53 -18.13 -7.84
C VAL A 217 -4.42 -18.61 -8.77
N LEU A 218 -3.74 -17.70 -9.47
CA LEU A 218 -2.61 -18.06 -10.33
C LEU A 218 -1.49 -18.72 -9.52
N SER A 219 -1.12 -18.15 -8.38
CA SER A 219 -0.06 -18.69 -7.51
C SER A 219 -0.36 -20.08 -6.97
N GLU A 220 -1.64 -20.41 -6.82
CA GLU A 220 -2.05 -21.76 -6.41
C GLU A 220 -2.08 -22.75 -7.59
N LEU A 221 -2.52 -22.31 -8.77
CA LEU A 221 -2.78 -23.20 -9.90
C LEU A 221 -1.59 -23.39 -10.83
N VAL A 222 -0.61 -22.47 -10.82
CA VAL A 222 0.58 -22.58 -11.65
C VAL A 222 1.45 -23.78 -11.23
N GLU A 223 2.00 -24.49 -12.19
CA GLU A 223 2.85 -25.66 -11.93
C GLU A 223 4.17 -25.27 -11.22
N ASP A 224 4.79 -24.17 -11.67
CA ASP A 224 6.04 -23.63 -11.11
C ASP A 224 5.86 -22.17 -10.65
N ARG A 225 5.66 -21.97 -9.36
CA ARG A 225 5.54 -20.64 -8.76
C ARG A 225 6.78 -19.77 -8.96
N SER A 226 7.96 -20.36 -9.16
CA SER A 226 9.20 -19.59 -9.34
C SER A 226 9.18 -18.74 -10.61
N ALA A 227 8.36 -19.07 -11.58
CA ALA A 227 8.14 -18.28 -12.79
C ALA A 227 7.49 -16.92 -12.46
N LEU A 228 6.61 -16.90 -11.45
CA LEU A 228 5.91 -15.68 -11.03
C LEU A 228 6.81 -14.69 -10.29
N LEU A 229 7.93 -15.14 -9.73
CA LEU A 229 8.89 -14.28 -9.02
C LEU A 229 9.83 -13.50 -9.95
N LYS A 230 9.68 -13.69 -11.25
CA LYS A 230 10.48 -13.04 -12.30
C LYS A 230 9.58 -12.18 -13.19
N PRO A 231 10.16 -11.20 -13.91
CA PRO A 231 9.41 -10.47 -14.93
C PRO A 231 8.68 -11.40 -15.88
N VAL A 232 7.48 -10.99 -16.31
CA VAL A 232 6.70 -11.75 -17.31
C VAL A 232 7.55 -12.04 -18.55
N ASP A 233 7.60 -13.31 -18.91
CA ASP A 233 8.03 -13.74 -20.25
C ASP A 233 6.81 -13.75 -21.18
N GLU A 234 6.74 -12.80 -22.09
CA GLU A 234 5.62 -12.67 -23.02
C GLU A 234 5.41 -13.94 -23.89
N ALA A 235 6.47 -14.69 -24.17
CA ALA A 235 6.37 -15.93 -24.92
C ALA A 235 5.73 -17.08 -24.10
N ALA A 236 5.91 -17.06 -22.78
CA ALA A 236 5.37 -18.05 -21.86
C ALA A 236 4.06 -17.61 -21.18
N PHE A 237 3.65 -16.33 -21.31
CA PHE A 237 2.53 -15.76 -20.58
C PHE A 237 1.25 -16.59 -20.72
N GLU A 238 0.87 -16.94 -21.96
CA GLU A 238 -0.35 -17.71 -22.21
C GLU A 238 -0.32 -19.08 -21.51
N SER A 239 0.79 -19.82 -21.63
CA SER A 239 0.92 -21.15 -21.02
C SER A 239 0.95 -21.10 -19.49
N VAL A 240 1.60 -20.10 -18.90
CA VAL A 240 1.66 -19.92 -17.44
C VAL A 240 0.31 -19.52 -16.88
N THR A 241 -0.46 -18.69 -17.59
CA THR A 241 -1.75 -18.18 -17.10
C THR A 241 -2.95 -19.00 -17.53
N GLN A 242 -2.79 -20.00 -18.41
CA GLN A 242 -3.88 -20.85 -18.87
C GLN A 242 -4.67 -21.48 -17.72
N PRO A 243 -4.05 -22.06 -16.66
CA PRO A 243 -4.80 -22.62 -15.53
C PRO A 243 -5.70 -21.58 -14.81
N LEU A 244 -5.23 -20.34 -14.68
CA LEU A 244 -6.03 -19.25 -14.10
C LEU A 244 -7.24 -18.93 -14.99
N PHE A 245 -7.04 -18.76 -16.29
CA PHE A 245 -8.14 -18.36 -17.18
C PHE A 245 -9.15 -19.48 -17.39
N ASP A 246 -8.72 -20.74 -17.43
CA ASP A 246 -9.64 -21.91 -17.43
C ASP A 246 -10.48 -21.94 -16.14
N TYR A 247 -9.86 -21.62 -15.00
CA TYR A 247 -10.54 -21.50 -13.72
C TYR A 247 -11.57 -20.35 -13.73
N LEU A 248 -11.18 -19.16 -14.22
CA LEU A 248 -12.07 -18.02 -14.30
C LEU A 248 -13.23 -18.24 -15.28
N ASP A 249 -13.01 -18.92 -16.39
CA ASP A 249 -14.05 -19.31 -17.34
C ASP A 249 -15.10 -20.23 -16.69
N ALA A 250 -14.67 -21.08 -15.75
CA ALA A 250 -15.56 -21.94 -14.98
C ALA A 250 -16.24 -21.19 -13.82
N LEU A 251 -15.52 -20.29 -13.12
CA LEU A 251 -16.02 -19.59 -11.94
C LEU A 251 -16.96 -18.42 -12.30
N ASN A 252 -16.60 -17.59 -13.29
CA ASN A 252 -17.31 -16.35 -13.56
C ASN A 252 -18.82 -16.54 -13.80
N PRO A 253 -19.31 -17.57 -14.52
CA PRO A 253 -20.76 -17.81 -14.65
C PRO A 253 -21.49 -18.11 -13.33
N LEU A 254 -20.74 -18.49 -12.28
CA LEU A 254 -21.27 -18.84 -10.96
C LEU A 254 -21.24 -17.66 -9.97
N LEU A 255 -20.61 -16.55 -10.35
CA LEU A 255 -20.51 -15.35 -9.50
C LEU A 255 -21.85 -14.64 -9.32
N TRP A 256 -21.87 -13.71 -8.36
CA TRP A 256 -22.96 -12.75 -8.20
C TRP A 256 -23.40 -12.19 -9.55
N ARG A 257 -24.72 -12.14 -9.77
CA ARG A 257 -25.34 -11.76 -11.06
C ARG A 257 -24.85 -12.56 -12.28
N GLY A 258 -24.35 -13.79 -12.05
CA GLY A 258 -23.87 -14.66 -13.11
C GLY A 258 -22.63 -14.12 -13.83
N GLY A 259 -21.78 -13.35 -13.12
CA GLY A 259 -20.57 -12.75 -13.66
C GLY A 259 -20.80 -11.66 -14.73
N LYS A 260 -22.03 -11.16 -14.85
CA LYS A 260 -22.37 -10.06 -15.79
C LYS A 260 -22.10 -8.68 -15.20
N ALA A 261 -21.82 -8.62 -13.92
CA ALA A 261 -21.42 -7.45 -13.18
C ALA A 261 -20.44 -7.87 -12.07
N PHE A 262 -19.49 -7.00 -11.77
CA PHE A 262 -18.51 -7.16 -10.70
C PHE A 262 -18.60 -5.97 -9.76
N PRO A 263 -18.32 -6.14 -8.45
CA PRO A 263 -18.09 -4.99 -7.56
C PRO A 263 -17.01 -4.09 -8.13
N GLN A 264 -17.20 -2.77 -8.02
CA GLN A 264 -16.25 -1.82 -8.56
C GLN A 264 -14.93 -1.82 -7.77
N ASN A 265 -15.03 -2.06 -6.45
CA ASN A 265 -13.91 -2.02 -5.50
C ASN A 265 -14.24 -2.81 -4.23
N TYR A 266 -13.28 -2.89 -3.29
CA TYR A 266 -13.49 -3.57 -2.01
C TYR A 266 -14.69 -3.05 -1.21
N PRO A 267 -14.91 -1.73 -1.00
CA PRO A 267 -16.09 -1.24 -0.30
C PRO A 267 -17.41 -1.74 -0.88
N ALA A 268 -17.52 -1.78 -2.22
CA ALA A 268 -18.71 -2.31 -2.89
C ALA A 268 -18.87 -3.82 -2.66
N MET A 269 -17.78 -4.59 -2.64
CA MET A 269 -17.81 -6.01 -2.32
C MET A 269 -18.22 -6.26 -0.86
N LYS A 270 -17.68 -5.47 0.09
CA LYS A 270 -18.06 -5.53 1.52
C LYS A 270 -19.57 -5.28 1.72
N GLN A 271 -20.12 -4.32 0.98
CA GLN A 271 -21.55 -4.03 1.03
C GLN A 271 -22.40 -5.23 0.57
N LEU A 272 -21.95 -6.01 -0.42
CA LEU A 272 -22.69 -7.22 -0.86
C LEU A 272 -22.78 -8.27 0.27
N LEU A 273 -21.73 -8.43 1.08
CA LEU A 273 -21.77 -9.32 2.25
C LEU A 273 -22.73 -8.75 3.32
N ALA A 274 -22.64 -7.46 3.61
CA ALA A 274 -23.53 -6.78 4.57
C ALA A 274 -25.00 -6.89 4.18
N ASP A 275 -25.31 -6.82 2.88
CA ASP A 275 -26.66 -6.93 2.33
C ASP A 275 -27.12 -8.39 2.12
N ASN A 276 -26.28 -9.37 2.53
CA ASN A 276 -26.54 -10.80 2.33
C ASN A 276 -26.74 -11.21 0.86
N GLU A 277 -26.10 -10.48 -0.08
CA GLU A 277 -26.11 -10.84 -1.50
C GLU A 277 -25.02 -11.86 -1.85
N VAL A 278 -23.91 -11.89 -1.06
CA VAL A 278 -22.85 -12.90 -1.15
C VAL A 278 -22.54 -13.46 0.24
N ASP A 279 -21.92 -14.64 0.32
CA ASP A 279 -21.58 -15.30 1.58
C ASP A 279 -20.08 -15.29 1.86
N ILE A 280 -19.25 -15.14 0.81
CA ILE A 280 -17.79 -15.10 0.92
C ILE A 280 -17.27 -13.85 0.21
N ILE A 281 -16.40 -13.11 0.89
CA ILE A 281 -15.58 -12.01 0.35
C ILE A 281 -14.14 -12.14 0.85
N PHE A 282 -13.27 -11.21 0.51
CA PHE A 282 -11.88 -11.20 0.97
C PHE A 282 -11.32 -9.78 1.02
N ALA A 283 -10.25 -9.60 1.81
CA ALA A 283 -9.50 -8.36 1.88
C ALA A 283 -8.01 -8.62 2.15
N PHE A 284 -7.21 -7.57 2.06
CA PHE A 284 -5.76 -7.63 2.32
C PHE A 284 -5.38 -7.15 3.72
N ASN A 285 -6.31 -7.28 4.69
CA ASN A 285 -6.08 -6.97 6.09
C ASN A 285 -6.66 -8.09 6.97
N PRO A 286 -5.84 -8.80 7.75
CA PRO A 286 -6.29 -9.90 8.62
C PRO A 286 -7.37 -9.53 9.62
N SER A 287 -7.44 -8.29 10.07
CA SER A 287 -8.42 -7.83 11.06
C SER A 287 -9.60 -7.06 10.46
N GLU A 288 -9.71 -6.98 9.13
CA GLU A 288 -10.76 -6.20 8.46
C GLU A 288 -12.17 -6.63 8.90
N ALA A 289 -12.42 -7.94 9.01
CA ALA A 289 -13.72 -8.42 9.45
C ALA A 289 -14.05 -7.99 10.88
N SER A 290 -13.09 -8.08 11.82
CA SER A 290 -13.28 -7.62 13.20
C SER A 290 -13.49 -6.10 13.26
N SER A 291 -12.74 -5.33 12.49
CA SER A 291 -12.89 -3.87 12.40
C SER A 291 -14.26 -3.48 11.86
N ALA A 292 -14.72 -4.15 10.80
CA ALA A 292 -16.03 -3.90 10.20
C ALA A 292 -17.19 -4.30 11.13
N ILE A 293 -17.05 -5.39 11.90
CA ILE A 293 -18.01 -5.78 12.95
C ILE A 293 -18.05 -4.69 14.04
N ALA A 294 -16.89 -4.26 14.54
CA ALA A 294 -16.80 -3.23 15.58
C ALA A 294 -17.41 -1.88 15.12
N ALA A 295 -17.30 -1.56 13.83
CA ALA A 295 -17.92 -0.39 13.21
C ALA A 295 -19.41 -0.57 12.92
N GLY A 296 -19.99 -1.77 13.08
CA GLY A 296 -21.38 -2.07 12.73
C GLY A 296 -21.64 -2.16 11.23
N GLU A 297 -20.61 -2.35 10.43
CA GLU A 297 -20.68 -2.48 8.97
C GLU A 297 -20.95 -3.93 8.53
N LEU A 298 -20.51 -4.90 9.34
CA LEU A 298 -20.76 -6.32 9.12
C LEU A 298 -21.47 -6.96 10.34
N PRO A 299 -22.23 -8.03 10.15
CA PRO A 299 -22.88 -8.75 11.26
C PRO A 299 -21.85 -9.50 12.12
N ASP A 300 -22.20 -9.71 13.40
CA ASP A 300 -21.37 -10.42 14.38
C ASP A 300 -21.11 -11.90 14.01
N SER A 301 -21.85 -12.44 13.06
CA SER A 301 -21.71 -13.80 12.54
C SER A 301 -20.52 -13.96 11.56
N VAL A 302 -19.94 -12.87 11.07
CA VAL A 302 -18.82 -12.96 10.12
C VAL A 302 -17.57 -13.54 10.80
N ARG A 303 -16.87 -14.42 10.08
CA ARG A 303 -15.61 -15.09 10.49
C ARG A 303 -14.61 -15.07 9.35
N SER A 304 -13.33 -15.19 9.68
CA SER A 304 -12.26 -15.23 8.69
C SER A 304 -11.72 -16.64 8.49
N PHE A 305 -11.14 -16.87 7.30
CA PHE A 305 -10.36 -18.07 6.96
C PHE A 305 -9.29 -17.73 5.94
N THR A 306 -8.32 -18.63 5.77
CA THR A 306 -7.30 -18.57 4.73
C THR A 306 -7.29 -19.89 3.96
N PHE A 307 -6.66 -19.92 2.77
CA PHE A 307 -6.42 -21.18 2.10
C PHE A 307 -5.32 -21.98 2.79
N ASP A 308 -5.43 -23.31 2.76
CA ASP A 308 -4.55 -24.24 3.48
C ASP A 308 -3.08 -24.11 3.06
N ASP A 309 -2.82 -23.97 1.75
CA ASP A 309 -1.48 -23.77 1.19
C ASP A 309 -0.94 -22.34 1.33
N GLY A 310 -1.71 -21.48 2.02
CA GLY A 310 -1.39 -20.09 2.29
C GLY A 310 -2.05 -19.07 1.35
N THR A 311 -1.93 -17.82 1.75
CA THR A 311 -2.44 -16.67 0.98
C THR A 311 -1.36 -15.61 0.81
N LEU A 312 -1.53 -14.77 -0.22
CA LEU A 312 -0.61 -13.68 -0.51
C LEU A 312 -0.40 -12.78 0.71
N GLY A 313 0.84 -12.38 0.95
CA GLY A 313 1.22 -11.45 2.01
C GLY A 313 2.30 -10.49 1.54
N ASN A 314 2.21 -9.25 1.98
CA ASN A 314 3.19 -8.22 1.67
C ASN A 314 3.36 -7.22 2.82
N THR A 315 4.17 -6.20 2.61
CA THR A 315 4.37 -5.08 3.53
C THR A 315 3.74 -3.83 2.93
N HIS A 316 3.08 -3.02 3.74
CA HIS A 316 2.65 -1.69 3.33
C HIS A 316 3.82 -0.72 3.45
N PHE A 317 4.08 0.04 2.39
CA PHE A 317 5.17 1.01 2.34
C PHE A 317 4.68 2.44 2.13
N VAL A 318 5.51 3.38 2.59
CA VAL A 318 5.42 4.78 2.21
C VAL A 318 6.73 5.21 1.55
N ALA A 319 6.63 5.99 0.48
CA ALA A 319 7.78 6.51 -0.25
C ALA A 319 7.71 8.02 -0.42
N ILE A 320 8.87 8.65 -0.51
CA ILE A 320 9.02 10.09 -0.73
C ILE A 320 9.42 10.30 -2.20
N PRO A 321 8.65 11.06 -2.99
CA PRO A 321 9.06 11.43 -4.34
C PRO A 321 10.33 12.28 -4.36
N TYR A 322 11.13 12.14 -5.42
CA TYR A 322 12.39 12.89 -5.58
C TYR A 322 12.22 14.41 -5.51
N ASN A 323 11.08 14.92 -5.98
CA ASN A 323 10.75 16.34 -6.09
C ASN A 323 9.81 16.83 -4.96
N ALA A 324 9.57 16.04 -3.92
CA ALA A 324 8.70 16.41 -2.80
C ALA A 324 9.06 17.80 -2.23
N ALA A 325 8.04 18.58 -1.90
CA ALA A 325 8.20 19.94 -1.38
C ALA A 325 8.55 19.95 0.11
N ALA A 326 8.00 19.01 0.88
CA ALA A 326 8.11 18.90 2.35
C ALA A 326 8.85 17.60 2.73
N LYS A 327 10.10 17.45 2.28
CA LYS A 327 10.88 16.22 2.52
C LYS A 327 11.18 15.98 3.99
N ALA A 328 11.50 17.02 4.76
CA ALA A 328 11.77 16.89 6.18
C ALA A 328 10.51 16.45 6.94
N GLY A 329 9.37 17.07 6.67
CA GLY A 329 8.09 16.66 7.25
C GLY A 329 7.67 15.26 6.84
N ALA A 330 7.94 14.84 5.59
CA ALA A 330 7.67 13.48 5.12
C ALA A 330 8.53 12.44 5.85
N LEU A 331 9.82 12.73 6.12
CA LEU A 331 10.70 11.89 6.94
C LEU A 331 10.17 11.77 8.38
N VAL A 332 9.72 12.88 8.98
CA VAL A 332 9.14 12.88 10.33
C VAL A 332 7.86 12.04 10.38
N LEU A 333 6.99 12.16 9.36
CA LEU A 333 5.79 11.33 9.26
C LEU A 333 6.15 9.85 9.08
N ALA A 334 7.05 9.51 8.17
CA ALA A 334 7.47 8.13 7.94
C ALA A 334 8.08 7.51 9.23
N ASN A 335 8.92 8.25 9.93
CA ASN A 335 9.46 7.82 11.22
C ASN A 335 8.36 7.62 12.28
N PHE A 336 7.40 8.54 12.37
CA PHE A 336 6.29 8.42 13.32
C PHE A 336 5.43 7.18 13.03
N LEU A 337 5.15 6.87 11.77
CA LEU A 337 4.37 5.69 11.37
C LEU A 337 5.00 4.36 11.82
N MET A 338 6.33 4.32 12.03
CA MET A 338 7.06 3.17 12.61
C MET A 338 7.21 3.25 14.13
N SER A 339 6.66 4.26 14.81
CA SER A 339 6.76 4.32 16.28
C SER A 339 5.89 3.25 16.93
N PRO A 340 6.27 2.74 18.13
CA PRO A 340 5.43 1.80 18.86
C PRO A 340 4.01 2.31 19.07
N GLU A 341 3.83 3.57 19.46
CA GLU A 341 2.51 4.20 19.65
C GLU A 341 1.63 4.14 18.39
N ALA A 342 2.21 4.49 17.23
CA ALA A 342 1.49 4.48 15.96
C ALA A 342 1.13 3.05 15.54
N GLN A 343 2.02 2.09 15.77
CA GLN A 343 1.85 0.70 15.40
C GLN A 343 0.88 -0.03 16.34
N ILE A 344 0.88 0.24 17.66
CA ILE A 344 -0.10 -0.28 18.61
C ILE A 344 -1.50 0.16 18.18
N ARG A 345 -1.70 1.46 17.94
CA ARG A 345 -2.99 1.97 17.50
C ARG A 345 -3.42 1.40 16.14
N LYS A 346 -2.46 1.22 15.24
CA LYS A 346 -2.72 0.69 13.90
C LYS A 346 -3.14 -0.77 13.93
N GLN A 347 -2.54 -1.58 14.79
CA GLN A 347 -2.85 -3.01 14.93
C GLN A 347 -4.19 -3.27 15.62
N ASP A 348 -4.70 -2.33 16.42
CA ASP A 348 -5.97 -2.48 17.11
C ASP A 348 -7.16 -2.41 16.13
N PRO A 349 -7.98 -3.48 16.01
CA PRO A 349 -9.15 -3.50 15.11
C PRO A 349 -10.18 -2.40 15.39
N ALA A 350 -10.21 -1.86 16.60
CA ALA A 350 -11.07 -0.72 16.92
C ALA A 350 -10.67 0.56 16.16
N PHE A 351 -9.44 0.61 15.62
CA PHE A 351 -8.94 1.76 14.87
C PHE A 351 -8.65 1.41 13.42
N TRP A 352 -7.88 0.32 13.17
CA TRP A 352 -7.60 -0.14 11.81
C TRP A 352 -7.47 -1.66 11.71
N GLY A 353 -6.66 -2.29 12.58
CA GLY A 353 -6.42 -3.72 12.55
C GLY A 353 -5.28 -4.16 11.64
N ASP A 354 -4.41 -3.24 11.21
CA ASP A 354 -3.29 -3.54 10.31
C ASP A 354 -2.08 -4.05 11.11
N PRO A 355 -1.56 -5.27 10.84
CA PRO A 355 -0.51 -5.86 11.66
C PRO A 355 0.79 -5.05 11.65
N THR A 356 1.51 -5.07 12.77
CA THR A 356 2.72 -4.28 12.96
C THR A 356 3.90 -4.78 12.12
N VAL A 357 4.77 -3.85 11.73
CA VAL A 357 6.10 -4.12 11.14
C VAL A 357 7.18 -4.32 12.20
N LEU A 358 6.86 -4.13 13.48
CA LEU A 358 7.85 -4.10 14.56
C LEU A 358 8.20 -5.51 15.07
N ALA A 359 9.43 -5.66 15.55
CA ALA A 359 9.90 -6.78 16.35
C ALA A 359 9.54 -6.50 17.83
N LEU A 360 8.54 -7.21 18.34
CA LEU A 360 8.03 -6.94 19.69
C LEU A 360 9.07 -7.16 20.78
N ASP A 361 10.04 -8.03 20.58
CA ASP A 361 11.16 -8.27 21.50
C ASP A 361 12.16 -7.10 21.61
N ARG A 362 12.15 -6.17 20.66
CA ARG A 362 12.96 -4.93 20.67
C ARG A 362 12.28 -3.76 21.38
N LEU A 363 10.99 -3.92 21.73
CA LEU A 363 10.21 -2.89 22.42
C LEU A 363 10.47 -2.94 23.93
N ASP A 364 10.18 -1.85 24.62
CA ASP A 364 10.15 -1.86 26.08
C ASP A 364 8.97 -2.67 26.64
N GLU A 365 8.95 -2.87 27.97
CA GLU A 365 7.92 -3.69 28.63
C GLU A 365 6.52 -3.07 28.52
N ALA A 366 6.42 -1.74 28.55
CA ALA A 366 5.14 -1.04 28.48
C ALA A 366 4.51 -1.17 27.10
N ASP A 367 5.31 -0.97 26.04
CA ASP A 367 4.86 -1.11 24.66
C ASP A 367 4.47 -2.55 24.33
N ARG A 368 5.26 -3.54 24.79
CA ARG A 368 4.89 -4.96 24.63
C ARG A 368 3.57 -5.28 25.30
N ALA A 369 3.41 -4.85 26.56
CA ALA A 369 2.14 -5.07 27.30
C ALA A 369 0.95 -4.40 26.59
N ALA A 370 1.15 -3.27 25.93
CA ALA A 370 0.12 -2.61 25.15
C ALA A 370 -0.26 -3.41 23.90
N PHE A 371 0.70 -4.00 23.18
CA PHE A 371 0.41 -4.93 22.06
C PHE A 371 -0.33 -6.18 22.55
N ASP A 372 0.10 -6.78 23.67
CA ASP A 372 -0.53 -7.98 24.23
C ASP A 372 -1.97 -7.73 24.72
N ALA A 373 -2.29 -6.48 25.05
CA ALA A 373 -3.63 -6.09 25.52
C ALA A 373 -4.63 -5.80 24.39
N ILE A 374 -4.19 -5.79 23.12
CA ILE A 374 -5.07 -5.53 21.97
C ILE A 374 -6.12 -6.65 21.86
N ASP A 375 -7.38 -6.27 21.86
CA ASP A 375 -8.47 -7.20 21.52
C ASP A 375 -8.59 -7.30 19.99
N LEU A 376 -8.17 -8.43 19.44
CA LEU A 376 -8.22 -8.68 18.01
C LEU A 376 -9.65 -8.90 17.47
N GLY A 377 -10.65 -9.00 18.37
CA GLY A 377 -12.04 -9.25 18.00
C GLY A 377 -12.31 -10.70 17.57
N VAL A 378 -13.58 -10.98 17.26
CA VAL A 378 -14.07 -12.36 17.07
C VAL A 378 -13.75 -12.95 15.69
N ALA A 379 -13.41 -12.13 14.72
CA ALA A 379 -13.22 -12.53 13.32
C ALA A 379 -11.75 -12.47 12.86
N THR A 380 -10.83 -11.93 13.67
CA THR A 380 -9.40 -11.94 13.36
C THR A 380 -8.80 -13.29 13.70
N LEU A 381 -8.13 -13.92 12.73
CA LEU A 381 -7.38 -15.14 12.94
C LEU A 381 -6.15 -14.87 13.81
N LYS A 382 -5.83 -15.78 14.73
CA LYS A 382 -4.59 -15.70 15.49
C LYS A 382 -3.38 -15.94 14.58
N PRO A 383 -2.18 -15.51 14.99
CA PRO A 383 -0.98 -15.68 14.15
C PRO A 383 -0.72 -17.12 13.69
N ASP A 384 -1.03 -18.12 14.52
CA ASP A 384 -0.91 -19.56 14.22
C ASP A 384 -2.03 -20.10 13.32
N GLU A 385 -3.14 -19.38 13.21
CA GLU A 385 -4.29 -19.69 12.36
C GLU A 385 -4.19 -19.03 10.96
N LEU A 386 -3.33 -18.00 10.78
CA LEU A 386 -3.16 -17.27 9.53
C LEU A 386 -2.52 -18.10 8.41
N GLY A 387 -1.92 -19.26 8.73
CA GLY A 387 -1.23 -20.09 7.76
C GLY A 387 -0.01 -19.40 7.11
N PRO A 388 0.66 -20.06 6.16
CA PRO A 388 1.84 -19.51 5.49
C PRO A 388 1.47 -18.31 4.62
N ALA A 389 2.41 -17.35 4.48
CA ALA A 389 2.32 -16.30 3.48
C ALA A 389 2.90 -16.80 2.15
N ILE A 390 2.21 -16.49 1.06
CA ILE A 390 2.71 -16.66 -0.30
C ILE A 390 3.30 -15.33 -0.75
N ASP A 391 4.49 -15.37 -1.36
CA ASP A 391 5.11 -14.18 -1.94
C ASP A 391 4.27 -13.61 -3.07
N GLU A 392 4.20 -12.30 -3.15
CA GLU A 392 3.60 -11.60 -4.28
C GLU A 392 4.37 -11.91 -5.58
N PRO A 393 3.68 -12.13 -6.70
CA PRO A 393 4.32 -12.20 -8.01
C PRO A 393 5.08 -10.91 -8.34
N HIS A 394 6.07 -11.00 -9.26
CA HIS A 394 6.73 -9.83 -9.80
C HIS A 394 5.69 -8.83 -10.36
N PRO A 395 5.84 -7.52 -10.16
CA PRO A 395 4.83 -6.50 -10.50
C PRO A 395 4.29 -6.58 -11.93
N SER A 396 5.14 -6.97 -12.90
CA SER A 396 4.72 -7.10 -14.30
C SER A 396 3.61 -8.15 -14.54
N TRP A 397 3.41 -9.11 -13.60
CA TRP A 397 2.30 -10.05 -13.72
C TRP A 397 0.96 -9.37 -13.46
N MET A 398 0.90 -8.45 -12.49
CA MET A 398 -0.32 -7.69 -12.19
C MET A 398 -0.79 -6.92 -13.43
N ASP A 399 0.10 -6.09 -14.01
CA ASP A 399 -0.20 -5.33 -15.25
C ASP A 399 -0.74 -6.22 -16.38
N ARG A 400 -0.07 -7.37 -16.60
CA ARG A 400 -0.44 -8.28 -17.71
C ARG A 400 -1.74 -9.04 -17.45
N LEU A 401 -1.97 -9.45 -16.21
CA LEU A 401 -3.22 -10.13 -15.81
C LEU A 401 -4.42 -9.19 -15.96
N GLU A 402 -4.31 -7.92 -15.54
CA GLU A 402 -5.35 -6.92 -15.67
C GLU A 402 -5.74 -6.64 -17.13
N ILE A 403 -4.73 -6.48 -18.00
CA ILE A 403 -4.94 -6.30 -19.44
C ILE A 403 -5.68 -7.51 -20.03
N GLU A 404 -5.23 -8.73 -19.71
CA GLU A 404 -5.82 -9.96 -20.25
C GLU A 404 -7.20 -10.23 -19.68
N TRP A 405 -7.41 -9.97 -18.36
CA TRP A 405 -8.72 -10.06 -17.73
C TRP A 405 -9.72 -9.10 -18.40
N LYS A 406 -9.32 -7.84 -18.57
CA LYS A 406 -10.18 -6.83 -19.23
C LYS A 406 -10.51 -7.21 -20.67
N ARG A 407 -9.58 -7.81 -21.38
CA ARG A 407 -9.81 -8.31 -22.75
C ARG A 407 -10.84 -9.45 -22.81
N ARG A 408 -10.82 -10.37 -21.81
CA ARG A 408 -11.72 -11.55 -21.79
C ARG A 408 -13.06 -11.26 -21.17
N TYR A 409 -13.10 -10.53 -20.07
CA TYR A 409 -14.28 -10.39 -19.21
C TYR A 409 -14.74 -8.94 -19.00
N GLY A 410 -13.98 -7.99 -19.50
CA GLY A 410 -14.28 -6.58 -19.32
C GLY A 410 -15.72 -6.24 -19.79
N VAL A 411 -16.56 -5.82 -18.85
CA VAL A 411 -17.92 -5.36 -19.15
C VAL A 411 -17.78 -3.98 -19.81
N ALA A 412 -18.31 -3.83 -21.00
CA ALA A 412 -18.39 -2.50 -21.62
C ALA A 412 -19.35 -1.66 -20.75
N ASN A 413 -18.78 -0.61 -20.11
CA ASN A 413 -19.57 0.41 -19.41
C ASN A 413 -20.30 1.30 -20.41
#